data_82708226368e5764beb94a69ed3091f3
#
_entry.id   82708226368e5764beb94a69ed3091f3
#
_cell.length_a   1.000
_cell.length_b   1.000
_cell.length_c   1.000
_cell.angle_alpha   90.00
_cell.angle_beta   90.00
_cell.angle_gamma   90.00
#
_symmetry.space_group_name_H-M   'P 1'
#
loop_
_entity.id
_entity.type
_entity.pdbx_description
1 polymer ?
#
loop_
_entity_poly.entity_id
_entity_poly.type
_entity_poly.pdbx_seq_one_letter_code
_entity_poly.pdbx_strand_id
1 'polypeptide(L)'
;FGVQDVHIVEDRNAYTVSRDVALGASRWLNLVRWRAAKDRTVDDCCDELARRGYRLAAATARQDAVRLDDFDLTRGPVAVIFGTELNGLTPAALARATEAVHVPMSGFTESFNISVSAALILRELSARLRASEVGWQLADEERQDLLLRWMRGSINHSDELIERFLTDASKGG
;
A
#
# COMPACT_ATOMS: atom_id res chain seq x y z
N PHE A 1 8.21 6.87 -2.71
CA PHE A 1 7.07 7.22 -3.57
C PHE A 1 5.93 7.89 -2.79
N GLY A 2 5.90 7.80 -1.47
CA GLY A 2 4.85 8.40 -0.64
C GLY A 2 3.66 7.46 -0.36
N VAL A 3 3.74 6.20 -0.73
CA VAL A 3 2.76 5.18 -0.34
C VAL A 3 2.93 4.88 1.15
N GLN A 4 1.83 4.86 1.87
CA GLN A 4 1.83 4.70 3.31
C GLN A 4 1.20 3.38 3.75
N ASP A 5 0.06 3.03 3.18
CA ASP A 5 -0.67 1.80 3.51
C ASP A 5 -0.23 0.66 2.61
N VAL A 6 0.20 -0.45 3.21
CA VAL A 6 0.53 -1.69 2.52
C VAL A 6 -0.28 -2.82 3.14
N HIS A 7 -1.15 -3.41 2.34
CA HIS A 7 -1.99 -4.53 2.72
C HIS A 7 -1.32 -5.83 2.26
N ILE A 8 -1.12 -6.75 3.18
CA ILE A 8 -0.48 -8.04 2.94
C ILE A 8 -1.52 -9.13 3.17
N VAL A 9 -1.88 -9.82 2.08
CA VAL A 9 -2.82 -10.94 2.13
C VAL A 9 -2.03 -12.23 2.24
N GLU A 10 -2.12 -12.88 3.40
CA GLU A 10 -1.43 -14.12 3.72
C GLU A 10 -2.38 -15.30 3.51
N ASP A 11 -2.38 -15.89 2.31
CA ASP A 11 -3.23 -17.03 1.97
C ASP A 11 -2.58 -18.37 2.36
N ARG A 12 -1.39 -18.66 1.81
CA ARG A 12 -0.70 -19.96 2.02
C ARG A 12 0.58 -19.82 2.84
N ASN A 13 1.25 -18.69 2.77
CA ASN A 13 2.52 -18.44 3.41
C ASN A 13 2.43 -17.22 4.33
N ALA A 14 2.97 -17.35 5.54
CA ALA A 14 3.10 -16.20 6.44
C ALA A 14 4.16 -15.24 5.89
N TYR A 15 3.80 -13.98 5.79
CA TYR A 15 4.75 -12.93 5.40
C TYR A 15 5.73 -12.64 6.54
N THR A 16 7.00 -12.70 6.25
CA THR A 16 8.06 -12.32 7.18
C THR A 16 8.87 -11.18 6.59
N VAL A 17 8.93 -10.06 7.31
CA VAL A 17 9.80 -8.93 6.92
C VAL A 17 11.24 -9.35 7.16
N SER A 18 12.02 -9.49 6.10
CA SER A 18 13.47 -9.64 6.23
C SER A 18 14.05 -8.32 6.75
N ARG A 19 14.60 -8.33 7.97
CA ARG A 19 15.22 -7.16 8.58
C ARG A 19 16.39 -6.63 7.76
N ASP A 20 17.14 -7.53 7.17
CA ASP A 20 18.35 -7.22 6.37
C ASP A 20 18.00 -6.55 5.04
N VAL A 21 16.87 -6.94 4.44
CA VAL A 21 16.42 -6.37 3.15
C VAL A 21 15.65 -5.06 3.36
N ALA A 22 14.82 -4.99 4.40
CA ALA A 22 13.97 -3.82 4.63
C ALA A 22 14.73 -2.61 5.20
N LEU A 23 15.93 -2.80 5.79
CA LEU A 23 16.78 -1.73 6.36
C LEU A 23 15.98 -0.69 7.18
N GLY A 24 14.94 -1.13 7.87
CA GLY A 24 14.06 -0.26 8.67
C GLY A 24 12.97 0.48 7.88
N ALA A 25 12.88 0.34 6.56
CA ALA A 25 11.85 1.00 5.74
C ALA A 25 10.42 0.65 6.18
N SER A 26 10.21 -0.56 6.68
CA SER A 26 8.90 -1.01 7.20
C SER A 26 8.38 -0.21 8.39
N ARG A 27 9.25 0.52 9.11
CA ARG A 27 8.84 1.39 10.24
C ARG A 27 7.98 2.59 9.79
N TRP A 28 8.14 2.98 8.54
CA TRP A 28 7.47 4.14 7.95
C TRP A 28 6.22 3.78 7.17
N LEU A 29 5.80 2.49 7.21
CA LEU A 29 4.63 1.97 6.53
C LEU A 29 3.58 1.49 7.53
N ASN A 30 2.33 1.67 7.18
CA ASN A 30 1.23 0.99 7.82
C ASN A 30 1.07 -0.40 7.19
N LEU A 31 1.61 -1.42 7.84
CA LEU A 31 1.49 -2.80 7.38
C LEU A 31 0.22 -3.43 7.95
N VAL A 32 -0.80 -3.57 7.12
CA VAL A 32 -2.07 -4.24 7.47
C VAL A 32 -2.01 -5.67 6.97
N ARG A 33 -2.06 -6.63 7.90
CA ARG A 33 -1.98 -8.07 7.58
C ARG A 33 -3.35 -8.71 7.62
N TRP A 34 -3.68 -9.39 6.55
CA TRP A 34 -4.90 -10.16 6.38
C TRP A 34 -4.56 -11.63 6.43
N ARG A 35 -4.84 -12.28 7.57
CA ARG A 35 -4.53 -13.68 7.81
C ARG A 35 -5.78 -14.51 7.76
N ALA A 36 -5.74 -15.58 6.97
CA ALA A 36 -6.85 -16.51 6.87
C ALA A 36 -7.09 -17.24 8.19
N ALA A 37 -8.16 -16.87 8.87
CA ALA A 37 -8.85 -17.80 9.78
C ALA A 37 -9.93 -18.60 9.04
N LYS A 38 -10.30 -18.17 7.82
CA LYS A 38 -11.28 -18.78 6.89
C LYS A 38 -11.00 -18.21 5.48
N ASP A 39 -11.31 -18.97 4.44
CA ASP A 39 -11.01 -18.79 3.00
C ASP A 39 -11.39 -17.46 2.32
N ARG A 40 -11.51 -16.35 3.04
CA ARG A 40 -12.00 -15.06 2.52
C ARG A 40 -11.05 -13.87 2.66
N THR A 41 -9.80 -14.09 2.96
CA THR A 41 -8.83 -13.03 3.28
C THR A 41 -8.66 -11.99 2.15
N VAL A 42 -8.70 -12.43 0.88
CA VAL A 42 -8.66 -11.52 -0.28
C VAL A 42 -9.94 -10.69 -0.34
N ASP A 43 -11.09 -11.33 -0.18
CA ASP A 43 -12.38 -10.63 -0.21
C ASP A 43 -12.49 -9.60 0.92
N ASP A 44 -12.10 -9.97 2.14
CA ASP A 44 -12.18 -9.09 3.30
C ASP A 44 -11.27 -7.85 3.13
N CYS A 45 -10.07 -8.05 2.58
CA CYS A 45 -9.16 -6.94 2.23
C CYS A 45 -9.76 -6.03 1.16
N CYS A 46 -10.30 -6.62 0.09
CA CYS A 46 -10.90 -5.87 -1.00
C CYS A 46 -12.16 -5.13 -0.56
N ASP A 47 -13.00 -5.74 0.28
CA ASP A 47 -14.20 -5.11 0.84
C ASP A 47 -13.85 -3.90 1.70
N GLU A 48 -12.84 -4.01 2.56
CA GLU A 48 -12.38 -2.88 3.37
C GLU A 48 -11.84 -1.74 2.52
N LEU A 49 -11.01 -2.03 1.51
CA LEU A 49 -10.49 -1.02 0.60
C LEU A 49 -11.60 -0.35 -0.20
N ALA A 50 -12.57 -1.12 -0.72
CA ALA A 50 -13.72 -0.59 -1.43
C ALA A 50 -14.60 0.29 -0.53
N ARG A 51 -14.83 -0.13 0.73
CA ARG A 51 -15.56 0.66 1.73
C ARG A 51 -14.87 1.99 2.04
N ARG A 52 -13.54 2.04 1.98
CA ARG A 52 -12.73 3.27 2.10
C ARG A 52 -12.69 4.10 0.82
N GLY A 53 -13.40 3.69 -0.23
CA GLY A 53 -13.51 4.40 -1.50
C GLY A 53 -12.35 4.15 -2.48
N TYR A 54 -11.51 3.15 -2.24
CA TYR A 54 -10.45 2.79 -3.18
C TYR A 54 -10.98 2.02 -4.38
N ARG A 55 -10.53 2.39 -5.58
CA ARG A 55 -10.61 1.55 -6.77
C ARG A 55 -9.54 0.46 -6.67
N LEU A 56 -9.87 -0.74 -7.10
CA LEU A 56 -8.99 -1.89 -7.03
C LEU A 56 -8.38 -2.16 -8.41
N ALA A 57 -7.08 -1.88 -8.59
CA ALA A 57 -6.38 -2.04 -9.86
C ALA A 57 -5.45 -3.26 -9.81
N ALA A 58 -5.73 -4.28 -10.61
CA ALA A 58 -4.88 -5.45 -10.77
C ALA A 58 -3.65 -5.12 -11.61
N ALA A 59 -2.44 -5.25 -11.05
CA ALA A 59 -1.21 -5.21 -11.82
C ALA A 59 -1.03 -6.55 -12.57
N THR A 60 -1.17 -6.54 -13.88
CA THR A 60 -1.16 -7.75 -14.70
C THR A 60 -0.52 -7.49 -16.06
N ALA A 61 0.02 -8.53 -16.68
CA ALA A 61 0.58 -8.46 -18.04
C ALA A 61 -0.48 -8.68 -19.14
N ARG A 62 -1.78 -8.75 -18.80
CA ARG A 62 -2.86 -8.96 -19.78
C ARG A 62 -2.93 -7.81 -20.78
N GLN A 63 -3.18 -8.13 -22.04
CA GLN A 63 -3.24 -7.14 -23.11
C GLN A 63 -4.47 -6.22 -23.05
N ASP A 64 -5.54 -6.66 -22.37
CA ASP A 64 -6.76 -5.88 -22.15
C ASP A 64 -6.66 -4.92 -20.97
N ALA A 65 -5.55 -4.94 -20.22
CA ALA A 65 -5.29 -4.01 -19.14
C ALA A 65 -4.90 -2.61 -19.69
N VAL A 66 -5.26 -1.58 -18.95
CA VAL A 66 -4.89 -0.19 -19.29
C VAL A 66 -3.38 -0.04 -19.18
N ARG A 67 -2.75 0.61 -20.14
CA ARG A 67 -1.33 0.96 -20.07
C ARG A 67 -1.08 1.88 -18.87
N LEU A 68 0.03 1.67 -18.21
CA LEU A 68 0.41 2.49 -17.04
C LEU A 68 0.41 3.99 -17.35
N ASP A 69 0.89 4.36 -18.55
CA ASP A 69 0.97 5.75 -19.02
C ASP A 69 -0.43 6.40 -19.15
N ASP A 70 -1.45 5.59 -19.47
CA ASP A 70 -2.82 6.03 -19.73
C ASP A 70 -3.75 5.84 -18.51
N PHE A 71 -3.23 5.31 -17.39
CA PHE A 71 -4.05 5.01 -16.22
C PHE A 71 -4.61 6.30 -15.60
N ASP A 72 -5.95 6.38 -15.46
CA ASP A 72 -6.63 7.58 -15.00
C ASP A 72 -6.56 7.74 -13.47
N LEU A 73 -5.89 8.79 -13.00
CA LEU A 73 -5.75 9.14 -11.59
C LEU A 73 -6.84 10.09 -11.07
N THR A 74 -7.66 10.66 -11.96
CA THR A 74 -8.69 11.65 -11.57
C THR A 74 -9.93 11.02 -10.97
N ARG A 75 -10.11 9.69 -11.14
CA ARG A 75 -11.28 8.94 -10.71
C ARG A 75 -11.27 8.54 -9.22
N GLY A 76 -10.40 9.13 -8.43
CA GLY A 76 -10.28 8.88 -6.99
C GLY A 76 -9.13 7.94 -6.60
N PRO A 77 -8.99 7.62 -5.32
CA PRO A 77 -7.89 6.83 -4.79
C PRO A 77 -7.87 5.41 -5.37
N VAL A 78 -6.67 4.86 -5.52
CA VAL A 78 -6.46 3.53 -6.10
C VAL A 78 -5.57 2.68 -5.21
N ALA A 79 -5.96 1.42 -5.02
CA ALA A 79 -5.14 0.37 -4.43
C ALA A 79 -4.67 -0.56 -5.56
N VAL A 80 -3.36 -0.64 -5.76
CA VAL A 80 -2.77 -1.53 -6.77
C VAL A 80 -2.52 -2.90 -6.14
N ILE A 81 -3.07 -3.93 -6.77
CA ILE A 81 -2.97 -5.31 -6.31
C ILE A 81 -1.88 -6.02 -7.11
N PHE A 82 -0.87 -6.53 -6.40
CA PHE A 82 0.21 -7.33 -6.98
C PHE A 82 0.02 -8.80 -6.65
N GLY A 83 0.28 -9.66 -7.62
CA GLY A 83 0.28 -11.11 -7.46
C GLY A 83 1.63 -11.65 -6.99
N THR A 84 1.74 -12.96 -6.84
CA THR A 84 3.01 -13.64 -6.59
C THR A 84 3.83 -13.77 -7.88
N GLU A 85 5.15 -13.89 -7.77
CA GLU A 85 6.03 -14.05 -8.94
C GLU A 85 5.71 -15.31 -9.75
N LEU A 86 5.36 -16.41 -9.07
CA LEU A 86 5.13 -17.69 -9.73
C LEU A 86 3.74 -17.82 -10.35
N ASN A 87 2.70 -17.39 -9.64
CA ASN A 87 1.31 -17.66 -10.02
C ASN A 87 0.54 -16.37 -10.39
N GLY A 88 1.16 -15.20 -10.26
CA GLY A 88 0.47 -13.93 -10.47
C GLY A 88 -0.64 -13.69 -9.44
N LEU A 89 -1.69 -13.02 -9.88
CA LEU A 89 -2.89 -12.75 -9.08
C LEU A 89 -3.80 -13.97 -9.03
N THR A 90 -4.37 -14.23 -7.87
CA THR A 90 -5.39 -15.29 -7.73
C THR A 90 -6.67 -14.95 -8.48
N PRO A 91 -7.47 -15.96 -8.90
CA PRO A 91 -8.77 -15.70 -9.52
C PRO A 91 -9.69 -14.85 -8.64
N ALA A 92 -9.65 -15.02 -7.32
CA ALA A 92 -10.40 -14.20 -6.37
C ALA A 92 -9.95 -12.74 -6.43
N ALA A 93 -8.64 -12.45 -6.42
CA ALA A 93 -8.13 -11.08 -6.52
C ALA A 93 -8.49 -10.43 -7.87
N LEU A 94 -8.41 -11.18 -8.97
CA LEU A 94 -8.81 -10.69 -10.30
C LEU A 94 -10.30 -10.40 -10.38
N ALA A 95 -11.15 -11.23 -9.78
CA ALA A 95 -12.59 -11.02 -9.74
C ALA A 95 -13.01 -9.78 -8.93
N ARG A 96 -12.18 -9.37 -7.95
CA ARG A 96 -12.41 -8.19 -7.12
C ARG A 96 -11.84 -6.91 -7.72
N ALA A 97 -10.90 -7.01 -8.64
CA ALA A 97 -10.32 -5.85 -9.31
C ALA A 97 -11.36 -5.15 -10.20
N THR A 98 -11.51 -3.86 -10.03
CA THR A 98 -12.39 -3.01 -10.85
C THR A 98 -11.71 -2.54 -12.12
N GLU A 99 -10.40 -2.57 -12.14
CA GLU A 99 -9.54 -2.14 -13.24
C GLU A 99 -8.29 -3.03 -13.31
N ALA A 100 -7.63 -2.99 -14.46
CA ALA A 100 -6.36 -3.67 -14.65
C ALA A 100 -5.34 -2.70 -15.25
N VAL A 101 -4.11 -2.74 -14.77
CA VAL A 101 -3.01 -1.90 -15.24
C VAL A 101 -1.80 -2.76 -15.62
N HIS A 102 -1.15 -2.43 -16.72
CA HIS A 102 0.07 -3.09 -17.13
C HIS A 102 1.21 -2.11 -17.41
N VAL A 103 2.42 -2.55 -17.13
CA VAL A 103 3.65 -1.89 -17.59
C VAL A 103 3.93 -2.39 -19.00
N PRO A 104 4.00 -1.50 -20.02
CA PRO A 104 4.33 -1.94 -21.38
C PRO A 104 5.68 -2.63 -21.43
N MET A 105 5.72 -3.78 -22.05
CA MET A 105 6.94 -4.56 -22.24
C MET A 105 7.20 -4.81 -23.72
N SER A 106 8.48 -4.90 -24.06
CA SER A 106 8.94 -5.30 -25.40
C SER A 106 9.85 -6.51 -25.27
N GLY A 107 9.68 -7.49 -26.16
CA GLY A 107 10.47 -8.72 -26.16
C GLY A 107 9.67 -9.95 -25.77
N PHE A 108 10.37 -11.01 -25.35
CA PHE A 108 9.80 -12.34 -25.12
C PHE A 108 9.42 -12.60 -23.67
N THR A 109 9.81 -11.75 -22.74
CA THR A 109 9.45 -11.90 -21.32
C THR A 109 8.04 -11.39 -21.06
N GLU A 110 7.24 -12.17 -20.35
CA GLU A 110 5.82 -11.88 -20.10
C GLU A 110 5.58 -10.97 -18.89
N SER A 111 6.53 -10.90 -17.96
CA SER A 111 6.40 -10.09 -16.75
C SER A 111 7.74 -9.67 -16.18
N PHE A 112 7.74 -8.59 -15.39
CA PHE A 112 8.84 -8.22 -14.50
C PHE A 112 8.74 -8.95 -13.16
N ASN A 113 9.85 -9.01 -12.44
CA ASN A 113 9.85 -9.31 -11.01
C ASN A 113 8.87 -8.36 -10.27
N ILE A 114 8.19 -8.86 -9.24
CA ILE A 114 7.17 -8.10 -8.50
C ILE A 114 7.71 -6.79 -7.94
N SER A 115 8.93 -6.77 -7.40
CA SER A 115 9.55 -5.55 -6.85
C SER A 115 9.82 -4.51 -7.93
N VAL A 116 10.21 -4.96 -9.12
CA VAL A 116 10.42 -4.10 -10.29
C VAL A 116 9.08 -3.54 -10.76
N SER A 117 8.06 -4.40 -10.91
CA SER A 117 6.70 -3.97 -11.27
C SER A 117 6.17 -2.92 -10.30
N ALA A 118 6.30 -3.18 -9.01
CA ALA A 118 5.87 -2.24 -7.97
C ALA A 118 6.63 -0.91 -8.06
N ALA A 119 7.94 -0.95 -8.24
CA ALA A 119 8.75 0.26 -8.35
C ALA A 119 8.37 1.10 -9.57
N LEU A 120 8.17 0.49 -10.74
CA LEU A 120 7.78 1.16 -11.97
C LEU A 120 6.39 1.78 -11.85
N ILE A 121 5.41 1.01 -11.39
CA ILE A 121 4.02 1.47 -11.25
C ILE A 121 3.94 2.60 -10.21
N LEU A 122 4.50 2.41 -9.02
CA LEU A 122 4.42 3.41 -7.97
C LEU A 122 5.19 4.69 -8.34
N ARG A 123 6.34 4.56 -8.99
CA ARG A 123 7.10 5.72 -9.48
C ARG A 123 6.30 6.54 -10.47
N GLU A 124 5.70 5.88 -11.46
CA GLU A 124 4.94 6.56 -12.53
C GLU A 124 3.68 7.21 -11.97
N LEU A 125 2.85 6.44 -11.25
CA LEU A 125 1.61 6.97 -10.70
C LEU A 125 1.86 8.10 -9.71
N SER A 126 2.87 7.99 -8.83
CA SER A 126 3.19 9.05 -7.87
C SER A 126 3.75 10.31 -8.54
N ALA A 127 4.53 10.18 -9.61
CA ALA A 127 5.04 11.33 -10.35
C ALA A 127 3.91 12.08 -11.06
N ARG A 128 3.03 11.35 -11.75
CA ARG A 128 1.85 11.93 -12.43
C ARG A 128 0.88 12.55 -11.44
N LEU A 129 0.63 11.91 -10.30
CA LEU A 129 -0.24 12.43 -9.25
C LEU A 129 0.27 13.78 -8.71
N ARG A 130 1.57 13.89 -8.43
CA ARG A 130 2.19 15.13 -7.95
C ARG A 130 2.21 16.25 -8.99
N ALA A 131 2.21 15.91 -10.27
CA ALA A 131 2.14 16.86 -11.37
C ALA A 131 0.72 17.26 -11.74
N SER A 132 -0.29 16.66 -11.13
CA SER A 132 -1.71 16.89 -11.41
C SER A 132 -2.36 17.83 -10.38
N GLU A 133 -3.58 18.30 -10.69
CA GLU A 133 -4.43 19.06 -9.75
C GLU A 133 -5.20 18.17 -8.76
N VAL A 134 -4.99 16.86 -8.79
CA VAL A 134 -5.65 15.93 -7.87
C VAL A 134 -5.09 16.10 -6.46
N GLY A 135 -5.95 16.29 -5.49
CA GLY A 135 -5.57 16.35 -4.07
C GLY A 135 -5.03 14.99 -3.60
N TRP A 136 -3.73 14.89 -3.41
CA TRP A 136 -3.04 13.67 -3.00
C TRP A 136 -2.42 13.75 -1.59
N GLN A 137 -2.38 14.94 -1.03
CA GLN A 137 -1.79 15.15 0.28
C GLN A 137 -2.73 14.64 1.37
N LEU A 138 -2.16 14.14 2.45
CA LEU A 138 -2.92 13.81 3.64
C LEU A 138 -3.56 15.08 4.22
N ALA A 139 -4.75 14.94 4.79
CA ALA A 139 -5.32 15.99 5.63
C ALA A 139 -4.36 16.32 6.80
N ASP A 140 -4.41 17.54 7.29
CA ASP A 140 -3.49 17.98 8.36
C ASP A 140 -3.59 17.11 9.61
N GLU A 141 -4.79 16.69 9.97
CA GLU A 141 -5.02 15.78 11.10
C GLU A 141 -4.39 14.40 10.88
N GLU A 142 -4.61 13.79 9.71
CA GLU A 142 -3.99 12.51 9.35
C GLU A 142 -2.47 12.59 9.33
N ARG A 143 -1.93 13.71 8.85
CA ARG A 143 -0.49 13.97 8.83
C ARG A 143 0.09 14.07 10.24
N GLN A 144 -0.61 14.76 11.15
CA GLN A 144 -0.19 14.89 12.55
C GLN A 144 -0.21 13.53 13.26
N ASP A 145 -1.26 12.75 13.10
CA ASP A 145 -1.38 11.41 13.67
C ASP A 145 -0.27 10.48 13.18
N LEU A 146 0.04 10.56 11.88
CA LEU A 146 1.13 9.80 11.30
C LEU A 146 2.48 10.20 11.86
N LEU A 147 2.77 11.49 11.94
CA LEU A 147 4.01 12.01 12.51
C LEU A 147 4.16 11.58 13.98
N LEU A 148 3.10 11.69 14.78
CA LEU A 148 3.10 11.24 16.16
C LEU A 148 3.42 9.74 16.27
N ARG A 149 2.81 8.91 15.42
CA ARG A 149 3.07 7.47 15.38
C ARG A 149 4.53 7.17 15.03
N TRP A 150 5.09 7.86 14.05
CA TRP A 150 6.48 7.70 13.65
C TRP A 150 7.45 8.16 14.75
N MET A 151 7.18 9.28 15.40
CA MET A 151 7.97 9.77 16.53
C MET A 151 7.96 8.77 17.69
N ARG A 152 6.80 8.25 18.07
CA ARG A 152 6.68 7.20 19.09
C ARG A 152 7.49 5.96 18.75
N GLY A 153 7.46 5.52 17.49
CA GLY A 153 8.22 4.36 17.02
C GLY A 153 9.74 4.61 16.90
N SER A 154 10.18 5.86 16.89
CA SER A 154 11.59 6.24 16.69
C SER A 154 12.30 6.59 18.00
N ILE A 155 11.58 6.97 19.03
CA ILE A 155 12.12 7.40 20.32
C ILE A 155 12.05 6.23 21.32
N ASN A 156 13.19 5.89 21.91
CA ASN A 156 13.21 4.90 22.99
C ASN A 156 12.42 5.43 24.20
N HIS A 157 11.63 4.57 24.84
CA HIS A 157 10.81 4.94 26.00
C HIS A 157 9.81 6.07 25.75
N SER A 158 9.31 6.18 24.50
CA SER A 158 8.38 7.25 24.12
C SER A 158 7.10 7.26 24.95
N ASP A 159 6.57 6.12 25.34
CA ASP A 159 5.35 6.02 26.16
C ASP A 159 5.56 6.57 27.56
N GLU A 160 6.68 6.26 28.21
CA GLU A 160 7.05 6.81 29.51
C GLU A 160 7.23 8.35 29.47
N LEU A 161 7.82 8.86 28.37
CA LEU A 161 7.97 10.30 28.17
C LEU A 161 6.60 10.99 27.99
N ILE A 162 5.69 10.38 27.26
CA ILE A 162 4.34 10.91 27.08
C ILE A 162 3.57 10.92 28.39
N GLU A 163 3.58 9.82 29.15
CA GLU A 163 2.94 9.73 30.47
C GLU A 163 3.46 10.80 31.43
N ARG A 164 4.77 10.99 31.47
CA ARG A 164 5.39 12.01 32.30
C ARG A 164 4.93 13.41 31.90
N PHE A 165 4.94 13.72 30.59
CA PHE A 165 4.48 15.00 30.07
C PHE A 165 3.02 15.29 30.43
N LEU A 166 2.13 14.31 30.24
CA LEU A 166 0.70 14.44 30.57
C LEU A 166 0.47 14.63 32.08
N THR A 167 1.27 13.94 32.92
CA THR A 167 1.20 14.06 34.37
C THR A 167 1.67 15.44 34.84
N ASP A 168 2.74 15.96 34.27
CA ASP A 168 3.26 17.30 34.61
C ASP A 168 2.33 18.40 34.13
N ALA A 169 1.75 18.27 32.93
CA ALA A 169 0.76 19.21 32.40
C ALA A 169 -0.53 19.27 33.25
N SER A 170 -0.94 18.14 33.84
CA SER A 170 -2.13 18.09 34.73
C SER A 170 -1.90 18.70 36.12
N LYS A 171 -0.63 18.90 36.53
CA LYS A 171 -0.29 19.52 37.82
C LYS A 171 -0.07 21.02 37.75
N GLY A 172 0.05 21.56 36.52
CA GLY A 172 0.35 22.98 36.29
C GLY A 172 -0.85 23.83 35.83
N GLY A 173 -2.05 23.26 35.76
CA GLY A 173 -3.32 23.94 35.50
C GLY A 173 -4.20 23.92 36.74
#